data_e608f2cbb9280fb4738f9817762c573f
#
_entry.id   e608f2cbb9280fb4738f9817762c573f
#
_cell.length_a   1.000
_cell.length_b   1.000
_cell.length_c   1.000
_cell.angle_alpha   90.00
_cell.angle_beta   90.00
_cell.angle_gamma   90.00
#
_symmetry.space_group_name_H-M   'P 1'
#
loop_
_entity.id
_entity.type
_entity.pdbx_description
1 polymer ?
#
loop_
_entity_poly.entity_id
_entity_poly.type
_entity_poly.pdbx_seq_one_letter_code
_entity_poly.pdbx_strand_id
1 'polypeptide(L)'
;YSINQRTLFDENYDLARTQHLKNKDIPEGGAKGTILPNLGADPSRCFEKYVDSVLDLLIKDTSGIKEPIVDLVGSEEILFFGPDEGTANMMDWGAEHARLRGAPWWKSFTTGKTASTLGGVPHDEFGMTTLSIRQYIHGIINFLGLKEEDVTKVQTGGPDGDLGSNEILQSKDKTVAIIDGSGVLHDPIGIDRGELVRLAKERRMISHFDVSKLSPEGYRVLVEDRNVTLPSGQVITDGFAFRNRAHLLLKADLFVPCGGRPESINISN
;
A
#
# COMPACT_ATOMS: atom_id res chain seq x y z
N TYR A 1 -15.41 -15.46 1.76
CA TYR A 1 -16.18 -14.51 0.94
C TYR A 1 -16.96 -13.52 1.80
N SER A 2 -17.85 -13.97 2.70
CA SER A 2 -18.71 -13.09 3.52
C SER A 2 -17.93 -12.15 4.46
N ILE A 3 -16.80 -12.59 4.99
CA ILE A 3 -15.90 -11.74 5.79
C ILE A 3 -15.32 -10.63 4.92
N ASN A 4 -14.77 -10.98 3.76
CA ASN A 4 -14.20 -10.00 2.83
C ASN A 4 -15.24 -9.00 2.34
N GLN A 5 -16.47 -9.45 2.08
CA GLN A 5 -17.57 -8.56 1.69
C GLN A 5 -17.87 -7.52 2.76
N ARG A 6 -17.91 -7.94 4.03
CA ARG A 6 -18.16 -7.02 5.15
C ARG A 6 -17.00 -6.02 5.32
N THR A 7 -15.77 -6.52 5.35
CA THR A 7 -14.58 -5.68 5.47
C THR A 7 -14.50 -4.63 4.36
N LEU A 8 -14.80 -5.04 3.12
CA LEU A 8 -14.79 -4.15 1.97
C LEU A 8 -15.87 -3.06 2.08
N PHE A 9 -17.07 -3.42 2.58
CA PHE A 9 -18.13 -2.45 2.83
C PHE A 9 -17.75 -1.44 3.92
N ASP A 10 -17.25 -1.94 5.05
CA ASP A 10 -16.84 -1.09 6.18
C ASP A 10 -15.71 -0.14 5.75
N GLU A 11 -14.71 -0.64 5.03
CA GLU A 11 -13.61 0.17 4.51
C GLU A 11 -14.10 1.26 3.56
N ASN A 12 -15.01 0.94 2.65
CA ASN A 12 -15.58 1.92 1.73
C ASN A 12 -16.35 3.02 2.48
N TYR A 13 -17.18 2.64 3.42
CA TYR A 13 -17.97 3.58 4.23
C TYR A 13 -17.07 4.50 5.06
N ASP A 14 -16.10 3.93 5.75
CA ASP A 14 -15.18 4.67 6.61
C ASP A 14 -14.29 5.60 5.79
N LEU A 15 -13.84 5.18 4.61
CA LEU A 15 -13.03 6.01 3.74
C LEU A 15 -13.81 7.24 3.24
N ALA A 16 -15.06 7.07 2.83
CA ALA A 16 -15.91 8.17 2.41
C ALA A 16 -16.05 9.22 3.52
N ARG A 17 -16.19 8.77 4.77
CA ARG A 17 -16.23 9.64 5.95
C ARG A 17 -14.88 10.32 6.22
N THR A 18 -13.78 9.56 6.19
CA THR A 18 -12.45 10.10 6.51
C THR A 18 -11.93 11.07 5.47
N GLN A 19 -12.31 10.93 4.19
CA GLN A 19 -11.93 11.87 3.15
C GLN A 19 -12.39 13.30 3.42
N HIS A 20 -13.57 13.48 4.02
CA HIS A 20 -14.07 14.79 4.44
C HIS A 20 -13.29 15.40 5.60
N LEU A 21 -12.58 14.58 6.37
CA LEU A 21 -11.80 15.01 7.53
C LEU A 21 -10.33 15.26 7.20
N LYS A 22 -9.89 14.97 5.99
CA LYS A 22 -8.51 15.25 5.55
C LYS A 22 -8.32 16.76 5.44
N ASN A 23 -7.30 17.25 6.09
CA ASN A 23 -6.88 18.65 5.98
C ASN A 23 -6.04 18.84 4.71
N LYS A 24 -6.69 18.84 3.56
CA LYS A 24 -6.07 19.07 2.25
C LYS A 24 -6.14 20.53 1.88
N ASP A 25 -5.17 21.00 1.10
CA ASP A 25 -5.15 22.32 0.48
C ASP A 25 -6.24 22.50 -0.58
N ILE A 26 -6.66 21.41 -1.22
CA ILE A 26 -7.80 21.38 -2.14
C ILE A 26 -8.94 20.60 -1.48
N PRO A 27 -10.08 21.25 -1.14
CA PRO A 27 -11.22 20.53 -0.58
C PRO A 27 -11.85 19.65 -1.65
N GLU A 28 -11.88 18.36 -1.39
CA GLU A 28 -12.51 17.38 -2.27
C GLU A 28 -13.26 16.34 -1.44
N GLY A 29 -14.41 15.92 -1.90
CA GLY A 29 -15.07 14.71 -1.41
C GLY A 29 -14.30 13.49 -1.94
N GLY A 30 -14.52 12.34 -1.34
CA GLY A 30 -13.91 11.12 -1.83
C GLY A 30 -14.55 9.87 -1.27
N ALA A 31 -14.40 8.81 -2.02
CA ALA A 31 -14.81 7.46 -1.65
C ALA A 31 -13.92 6.48 -2.39
N LYS A 32 -13.90 5.23 -1.97
CA LYS A 32 -13.37 4.13 -2.80
C LYS A 32 -14.44 3.66 -3.79
N GLY A 33 -14.02 3.39 -5.02
CA GLY A 33 -14.76 2.48 -5.87
C GLY A 33 -14.37 1.05 -5.48
N THR A 34 -15.32 0.23 -5.08
CA THR A 34 -15.04 -1.13 -4.67
C THR A 34 -15.71 -2.14 -5.58
N ILE A 35 -14.95 -3.19 -5.92
CA ILE A 35 -15.43 -4.29 -6.75
C ILE A 35 -15.26 -5.57 -5.95
N LEU A 36 -16.35 -6.27 -5.68
CA LEU A 36 -16.32 -7.60 -5.09
C LEU A 36 -16.61 -8.64 -6.18
N PRO A 37 -15.59 -9.23 -6.80
CA PRO A 37 -15.80 -10.17 -7.89
C PRO A 37 -16.32 -11.52 -7.37
N ASN A 38 -16.99 -12.26 -8.26
CA ASN A 38 -17.29 -13.67 -8.00
C ASN A 38 -15.99 -14.49 -7.94
N LEU A 39 -16.08 -15.63 -7.25
CA LEU A 39 -14.94 -16.55 -7.19
C LEU A 39 -14.52 -16.98 -8.60
N GLY A 40 -13.22 -16.82 -8.89
CA GLY A 40 -12.63 -17.15 -10.19
C GLY A 40 -12.86 -16.12 -11.29
N ALA A 41 -13.47 -14.97 -11.00
CA ALA A 41 -13.54 -13.88 -11.97
C ALA A 41 -12.18 -13.22 -12.16
N ASP A 42 -11.90 -12.78 -13.38
CA ASP A 42 -10.69 -12.06 -13.74
C ASP A 42 -10.76 -10.61 -13.23
N PRO A 43 -9.82 -10.14 -12.39
CA PRO A 43 -9.83 -8.78 -11.83
C PRO A 43 -9.80 -7.69 -12.89
N SER A 44 -9.03 -7.87 -13.97
CA SER A 44 -8.93 -6.88 -15.05
C SER A 44 -10.26 -6.72 -15.76
N ARG A 45 -10.95 -7.82 -16.05
CA ARG A 45 -12.28 -7.79 -16.64
C ARG A 45 -13.32 -7.14 -15.73
N CYS A 46 -13.21 -7.36 -14.42
CA CYS A 46 -14.08 -6.70 -13.45
C CYS A 46 -13.84 -5.19 -13.43
N PHE A 47 -12.59 -4.76 -13.46
CA PHE A 47 -12.23 -3.35 -13.55
C PHE A 47 -12.72 -2.71 -14.85
N GLU A 48 -12.52 -3.35 -16.00
CA GLU A 48 -13.04 -2.88 -17.29
C GLU A 48 -14.56 -2.64 -17.24
N LYS A 49 -15.31 -3.59 -16.68
CA LYS A 49 -16.76 -3.47 -16.52
C LYS A 49 -17.16 -2.34 -15.57
N TYR A 50 -16.41 -2.16 -14.51
CA TYR A 50 -16.63 -1.04 -13.59
C TYR A 50 -16.43 0.31 -14.30
N VAL A 51 -15.32 0.47 -15.03
CA VAL A 51 -15.03 1.69 -15.81
C VAL A 51 -16.11 1.95 -16.85
N ASP A 52 -16.55 0.93 -17.59
CA ASP A 52 -17.64 1.07 -18.55
C ASP A 52 -18.90 1.59 -17.89
N SER A 53 -19.29 1.00 -16.74
CA SER A 53 -20.50 1.43 -16.02
C SER A 53 -20.40 2.86 -15.50
N VAL A 54 -19.22 3.28 -15.04
CA VAL A 54 -18.99 4.67 -14.61
C VAL A 54 -19.06 5.63 -15.81
N LEU A 55 -18.45 5.26 -16.92
CA LEU A 55 -18.50 6.08 -18.15
C LEU A 55 -19.92 6.19 -18.72
N ASP A 56 -20.72 5.13 -18.64
CA ASP A 56 -22.13 5.16 -19.02
C ASP A 56 -22.93 6.19 -18.20
N LEU A 57 -22.56 6.41 -16.95
CA LEU A 57 -23.18 7.43 -16.09
C LEU A 57 -22.66 8.86 -16.38
N LEU A 58 -21.37 9.00 -16.69
CA LEU A 58 -20.72 10.32 -16.81
C LEU A 58 -20.81 10.93 -18.20
N ILE A 59 -20.72 10.12 -19.26
CA ILE A 59 -20.74 10.61 -20.64
C ILE A 59 -22.17 10.96 -21.04
N LYS A 60 -22.33 12.05 -21.80
CA LYS A 60 -23.64 12.45 -22.32
C LYS A 60 -24.28 11.31 -23.11
N ASP A 61 -25.45 10.92 -22.70
CA ASP A 61 -26.16 9.78 -23.30
C ASP A 61 -26.84 10.18 -24.63
N THR A 62 -26.48 9.46 -25.67
CA THR A 62 -27.14 9.55 -27.00
C THR A 62 -27.90 8.27 -27.33
N SER A 63 -27.85 7.26 -26.46
CA SER A 63 -28.39 5.90 -26.68
C SER A 63 -29.60 5.55 -25.82
N GLY A 64 -29.98 6.41 -24.87
CA GLY A 64 -31.08 6.18 -23.93
C GLY A 64 -30.73 5.32 -22.72
N ILE A 65 -29.45 5.01 -22.51
CA ILE A 65 -28.99 4.22 -21.32
C ILE A 65 -29.34 4.95 -20.01
N LYS A 66 -29.30 6.29 -20.02
CA LYS A 66 -29.59 7.10 -18.82
C LYS A 66 -31.07 7.35 -18.57
N GLU A 67 -31.96 7.01 -19.49
CA GLU A 67 -33.39 7.27 -19.33
C GLU A 67 -33.96 6.79 -17.99
N PRO A 68 -33.60 5.59 -17.47
CA PRO A 68 -34.07 5.13 -16.17
C PRO A 68 -33.33 5.73 -14.97
N ILE A 69 -32.32 6.57 -15.19
CA ILE A 69 -31.48 7.11 -14.11
C ILE A 69 -32.02 8.47 -13.68
N VAL A 70 -32.25 8.64 -12.39
CA VAL A 70 -32.70 9.90 -11.81
C VAL A 70 -31.48 10.78 -11.55
N ASP A 71 -31.32 11.81 -12.36
CA ASP A 71 -30.30 12.85 -12.15
C ASP A 71 -30.84 13.92 -11.20
N LEU A 72 -30.32 13.96 -9.98
CA LEU A 72 -30.68 14.94 -8.96
C LEU A 72 -29.79 16.20 -8.98
N VAL A 73 -28.66 16.14 -9.66
CA VAL A 73 -27.68 17.23 -9.72
C VAL A 73 -27.96 18.16 -10.87
N GLY A 74 -28.37 17.65 -12.01
CA GLY A 74 -28.72 18.43 -13.21
C GLY A 74 -27.52 19.11 -13.88
N SER A 75 -26.30 18.71 -13.57
CA SER A 75 -25.05 19.17 -14.15
C SER A 75 -24.08 18.00 -14.30
N GLU A 76 -23.05 18.20 -15.15
CA GLU A 76 -22.01 17.17 -15.30
C GLU A 76 -21.24 16.99 -13.99
N GLU A 77 -21.09 15.74 -13.54
CA GLU A 77 -20.25 15.40 -12.41
C GLU A 77 -18.78 15.44 -12.82
N ILE A 78 -17.95 15.89 -11.90
CA ILE A 78 -16.50 15.82 -11.99
C ILE A 78 -16.06 14.64 -11.15
N LEU A 79 -15.63 13.56 -11.79
CA LEU A 79 -15.14 12.37 -11.13
C LEU A 79 -13.79 11.98 -11.70
N PHE A 80 -12.86 11.70 -10.82
CA PHE A 80 -11.59 11.04 -11.16
C PHE A 80 -11.28 9.97 -10.13
N PHE A 81 -10.46 9.01 -10.48
CA PHE A 81 -10.00 7.99 -9.55
C PHE A 81 -8.52 7.66 -9.77
N GLY A 82 -7.88 7.20 -8.72
CA GLY A 82 -6.49 6.78 -8.71
C GLY A 82 -6.36 5.28 -8.45
N PRO A 83 -5.15 4.77 -8.63
CA PRO A 83 -4.88 3.37 -8.34
C PRO A 83 -4.95 3.10 -6.85
N ASP A 84 -5.45 1.93 -6.51
CA ASP A 84 -5.30 1.30 -5.23
C ASP A 84 -4.63 -0.07 -5.44
N GLU A 85 -4.62 -0.91 -4.43
CA GLU A 85 -3.93 -2.20 -4.46
C GLU A 85 -4.26 -3.00 -5.73
N GLY A 86 -3.24 -3.36 -6.48
CA GLY A 86 -3.35 -4.18 -7.68
C GLY A 86 -3.93 -3.52 -8.93
N THR A 87 -4.19 -2.19 -8.94
CA THR A 87 -4.84 -1.50 -10.08
C THR A 87 -3.96 -0.47 -10.80
N ALA A 88 -2.73 -0.26 -10.34
CA ALA A 88 -1.85 0.78 -10.91
C ALA A 88 -1.65 0.64 -12.42
N ASN A 89 -1.48 -0.58 -12.92
CA ASN A 89 -1.30 -0.90 -14.34
C ASN A 89 -2.57 -0.73 -15.19
N MET A 90 -3.72 -0.48 -14.58
CA MET A 90 -5.01 -0.33 -15.27
C MET A 90 -5.38 1.13 -15.52
N MET A 91 -4.65 2.08 -14.95
CA MET A 91 -4.98 3.50 -15.04
C MET A 91 -4.83 4.06 -16.44
N ASP A 92 -3.82 3.63 -17.18
CA ASP A 92 -3.62 4.02 -18.58
C ASP A 92 -4.78 3.54 -19.45
N TRP A 93 -5.17 2.27 -19.28
CA TRP A 93 -6.31 1.70 -19.99
C TRP A 93 -7.61 2.49 -19.69
N GLY A 94 -7.86 2.82 -18.43
CA GLY A 94 -9.04 3.58 -18.03
C GLY A 94 -9.12 4.96 -18.72
N ALA A 95 -8.00 5.68 -18.76
CA ALA A 95 -7.93 6.97 -19.44
C ALA A 95 -8.12 6.85 -20.97
N GLU A 96 -7.41 5.91 -21.60
CA GLU A 96 -7.53 5.67 -23.05
C GLU A 96 -8.94 5.20 -23.44
N HIS A 97 -9.55 4.34 -22.61
CA HIS A 97 -10.92 3.89 -22.84
C HIS A 97 -11.93 5.04 -22.73
N ALA A 98 -11.77 5.93 -21.76
CA ALA A 98 -12.58 7.15 -21.65
C ALA A 98 -12.42 8.04 -22.89
N ARG A 99 -11.20 8.16 -23.44
CA ARG A 99 -10.93 8.87 -24.70
C ARG A 99 -11.68 8.24 -25.87
N LEU A 100 -11.61 6.93 -26.03
CA LEU A 100 -12.30 6.18 -27.07
C LEU A 100 -13.81 6.31 -26.98
N ARG A 101 -14.35 6.43 -25.77
CA ARG A 101 -15.77 6.66 -25.48
C ARG A 101 -16.19 8.13 -25.71
N GLY A 102 -15.25 9.02 -26.05
CA GLY A 102 -15.54 10.42 -26.37
C GLY A 102 -15.61 11.37 -25.16
N ALA A 103 -15.09 10.96 -23.99
CA ALA A 103 -15.03 11.81 -22.82
C ALA A 103 -14.03 12.98 -23.04
N PRO A 104 -14.46 14.26 -23.02
CA PRO A 104 -13.55 15.38 -23.25
C PRO A 104 -12.51 15.55 -22.14
N TRP A 105 -12.82 15.07 -20.95
CA TRP A 105 -12.01 15.10 -19.73
C TRP A 105 -11.18 13.83 -19.51
N TRP A 106 -11.00 12.98 -20.51
CA TRP A 106 -10.34 11.67 -20.39
C TRP A 106 -8.96 11.71 -19.69
N LYS A 107 -8.19 12.80 -19.90
CA LYS A 107 -6.85 12.92 -19.27
C LYS A 107 -6.90 13.05 -17.76
N SER A 108 -7.95 13.66 -17.23
CA SER A 108 -8.15 13.83 -15.79
C SER A 108 -8.96 12.70 -15.14
N PHE A 109 -9.47 11.75 -15.93
CA PHE A 109 -10.32 10.67 -15.43
C PHE A 109 -9.58 9.70 -14.52
N THR A 110 -8.29 9.45 -14.78
CA THR A 110 -7.47 8.62 -13.90
C THR A 110 -6.20 9.35 -13.48
N THR A 111 -5.72 9.06 -12.26
CA THR A 111 -4.42 9.49 -11.74
C THR A 111 -3.42 8.32 -11.75
N GLY A 112 -2.13 8.58 -11.53
CA GLY A 112 -1.13 7.51 -11.49
C GLY A 112 -0.80 6.87 -12.85
N LYS A 113 -1.18 7.52 -13.96
CA LYS A 113 -0.84 7.09 -15.32
C LYS A 113 0.68 7.10 -15.56
N THR A 114 1.12 6.31 -16.55
CA THR A 114 2.53 6.27 -16.92
C THR A 114 3.05 7.61 -17.41
N ALA A 115 4.26 7.98 -17.03
CA ALA A 115 4.89 9.24 -17.40
C ALA A 115 5.21 9.27 -18.89
N SER A 116 5.73 8.18 -19.43
CA SER A 116 6.20 8.09 -20.83
C SER A 116 5.08 8.14 -21.86
N THR A 117 3.91 7.57 -21.55
CA THR A 117 2.81 7.39 -22.49
C THR A 117 1.76 8.49 -22.36
N LEU A 118 1.36 8.82 -21.16
CA LEU A 118 0.25 9.73 -20.88
C LEU A 118 0.65 10.98 -20.08
N GLY A 119 1.94 11.15 -19.79
CA GLY A 119 2.45 12.30 -19.04
C GLY A 119 1.95 12.32 -17.58
N GLY A 120 1.67 11.15 -17.02
CA GLY A 120 1.22 11.00 -15.64
C GLY A 120 2.37 10.94 -14.65
N VAL A 121 2.02 10.73 -13.38
CA VAL A 121 2.98 10.51 -12.29
C VAL A 121 2.62 9.20 -11.63
N PRO A 122 3.30 8.09 -11.98
CA PRO A 122 3.08 6.80 -11.33
C PRO A 122 3.63 6.84 -9.90
N HIS A 123 2.73 6.86 -8.92
CA HIS A 123 3.05 7.13 -7.52
C HIS A 123 4.02 6.13 -6.92
N ASP A 124 3.89 4.84 -7.28
CA ASP A 124 4.79 3.79 -6.81
C ASP A 124 6.19 3.91 -7.41
N GLU A 125 6.29 4.09 -8.73
CA GLU A 125 7.56 4.22 -9.44
C GLU A 125 8.41 5.38 -8.89
N PHE A 126 7.77 6.51 -8.59
CA PHE A 126 8.42 7.66 -7.98
C PHE A 126 8.47 7.61 -6.46
N GLY A 127 7.86 6.62 -5.83
CA GLY A 127 7.83 6.45 -4.37
C GLY A 127 7.24 7.65 -3.63
N MET A 128 6.22 8.30 -4.18
CA MET A 128 5.75 9.62 -3.71
C MET A 128 5.28 9.60 -2.26
N THR A 129 4.50 8.61 -1.85
CA THR A 129 4.03 8.48 -0.47
C THR A 129 5.20 8.28 0.49
N THR A 130 6.15 7.42 0.13
CA THR A 130 7.36 7.18 0.92
C THR A 130 8.20 8.46 1.02
N LEU A 131 8.42 9.17 -0.07
CA LEU A 131 9.17 10.44 -0.07
C LEU A 131 8.55 11.47 0.87
N SER A 132 7.22 11.58 0.88
CA SER A 132 6.49 12.48 1.78
C SER A 132 6.75 12.13 3.24
N ILE A 133 6.58 10.85 3.61
CA ILE A 133 6.81 10.39 4.99
C ILE A 133 8.27 10.57 5.39
N ARG A 134 9.21 10.30 4.49
CA ARG A 134 10.64 10.45 4.76
C ARG A 134 11.04 11.91 5.04
N GLN A 135 10.35 12.89 4.47
CA GLN A 135 10.59 14.30 4.84
C GLN A 135 10.26 14.58 6.31
N TYR A 136 9.20 13.98 6.85
CA TYR A 136 8.91 14.07 8.28
C TYR A 136 9.99 13.36 9.11
N ILE A 137 10.41 12.15 8.70
CA ILE A 137 11.48 11.40 9.38
C ILE A 137 12.77 12.25 9.42
N HIS A 138 13.19 12.80 8.29
CA HIS A 138 14.37 13.67 8.22
C HIS A 138 14.24 14.92 9.09
N GLY A 139 13.06 15.54 9.10
CA GLY A 139 12.78 16.68 9.97
C GLY A 139 12.98 16.33 11.45
N ILE A 140 12.46 15.19 11.90
CA ILE A 140 12.59 14.72 13.28
C ILE A 140 14.05 14.35 13.61
N ILE A 141 14.71 13.59 12.75
CA ILE A 141 16.12 13.18 12.94
C ILE A 141 17.01 14.43 13.05
N ASN A 142 16.84 15.41 12.16
CA ASN A 142 17.57 16.66 12.19
C ASN A 142 17.29 17.48 13.45
N PHE A 143 16.03 17.54 13.87
CA PHE A 143 15.64 18.24 15.12
C PHE A 143 16.29 17.62 16.35
N LEU A 144 16.41 16.29 16.37
CA LEU A 144 17.07 15.55 17.45
C LEU A 144 18.60 15.55 17.35
N GLY A 145 19.19 16.11 16.30
CA GLY A 145 20.63 16.12 16.08
C GLY A 145 21.23 14.74 15.79
N LEU A 146 20.42 13.81 15.30
CA LEU A 146 20.83 12.44 14.97
C LEU A 146 21.27 12.33 13.50
N LYS A 147 22.03 11.28 13.19
CA LYS A 147 22.31 10.86 11.82
C LYS A 147 21.44 9.66 11.49
N GLU A 148 20.90 9.64 10.29
CA GLU A 148 20.00 8.55 9.88
C GLU A 148 20.69 7.17 9.95
N GLU A 149 21.97 7.11 9.59
CA GLU A 149 22.75 5.89 9.59
C GLU A 149 22.97 5.28 10.99
N ASP A 150 22.77 6.09 12.04
CA ASP A 150 22.88 5.65 13.44
C ASP A 150 21.55 5.22 14.05
N VAL A 151 20.43 5.51 13.37
CA VAL A 151 19.07 5.20 13.84
C VAL A 151 18.70 3.76 13.49
N THR A 152 18.23 3.01 14.47
CA THR A 152 17.67 1.67 14.27
C THR A 152 16.20 1.75 13.87
N LYS A 153 15.75 0.85 12.97
CA LYS A 153 14.38 0.85 12.45
C LYS A 153 13.72 -0.52 12.50
N VAL A 154 12.45 -0.54 12.95
CA VAL A 154 11.49 -1.62 12.73
C VAL A 154 10.49 -1.17 11.66
N GLN A 155 10.25 -2.00 10.67
CA GLN A 155 9.31 -1.73 9.58
C GLN A 155 8.26 -2.82 9.49
N THR A 156 6.97 -2.44 9.40
CA THR A 156 5.90 -3.34 8.95
C THR A 156 5.59 -3.07 7.49
N GLY A 157 5.22 -4.11 6.74
CA GLY A 157 5.16 -4.07 5.28
C GLY A 157 6.52 -4.38 4.65
N GLY A 158 6.53 -5.41 3.84
CA GLY A 158 7.74 -6.03 3.31
C GLY A 158 8.28 -5.39 2.04
N PRO A 159 9.38 -5.96 1.55
CA PRO A 159 9.99 -5.55 0.29
C PRO A 159 9.12 -5.83 -0.94
N ASP A 160 8.07 -6.62 -0.81
CA ASP A 160 7.08 -6.94 -1.85
C ASP A 160 6.03 -5.85 -2.06
N GLY A 161 5.76 -5.04 -1.03
CA GLY A 161 4.79 -3.96 -1.07
C GLY A 161 5.35 -2.64 -1.59
N ASP A 162 4.49 -1.76 -2.12
CA ASP A 162 4.89 -0.49 -2.72
C ASP A 162 5.60 0.43 -1.71
N LEU A 163 5.00 0.62 -0.54
CA LEU A 163 5.59 1.47 0.50
C LEU A 163 6.82 0.82 1.13
N GLY A 164 6.75 -0.48 1.43
CA GLY A 164 7.84 -1.20 2.07
C GLY A 164 9.10 -1.27 1.22
N SER A 165 8.96 -1.56 -0.07
CA SER A 165 10.10 -1.57 -1.00
C SER A 165 10.71 -0.18 -1.18
N ASN A 166 9.86 0.85 -1.37
CA ASN A 166 10.33 2.22 -1.52
C ASN A 166 11.05 2.73 -0.26
N GLU A 167 10.54 2.38 0.93
CA GLU A 167 11.22 2.72 2.20
C GLU A 167 12.59 2.06 2.29
N ILE A 168 12.71 0.77 1.95
CA ILE A 168 14.01 0.07 1.91
C ILE A 168 14.97 0.73 0.91
N LEU A 169 14.50 1.10 -0.28
CA LEU A 169 15.35 1.67 -1.32
C LEU A 169 15.83 3.08 -0.98
N GLN A 170 15.04 3.87 -0.28
CA GLN A 170 15.29 5.29 -0.02
C GLN A 170 15.92 5.56 1.34
N SER A 171 15.70 4.72 2.35
CA SER A 171 16.22 4.91 3.71
C SER A 171 17.72 4.57 3.81
N LYS A 172 18.40 5.14 4.80
CA LYS A 172 19.79 4.85 5.13
C LYS A 172 19.98 4.33 6.56
N ASP A 173 18.89 4.19 7.29
CA ASP A 173 18.89 3.69 8.65
C ASP A 173 19.36 2.24 8.77
N LYS A 174 19.64 1.82 9.99
CA LYS A 174 19.86 0.42 10.34
C LYS A 174 18.52 -0.28 10.52
N THR A 175 17.98 -0.84 9.45
CA THR A 175 16.77 -1.66 9.56
C THR A 175 17.08 -2.93 10.34
N VAL A 176 16.59 -3.03 11.58
CA VAL A 176 16.81 -4.20 12.46
C VAL A 176 15.69 -5.23 12.38
N ALA A 177 14.50 -4.84 11.92
CA ALA A 177 13.42 -5.79 11.69
C ALA A 177 12.51 -5.38 10.53
N ILE A 178 12.06 -6.39 9.79
CA ILE A 178 10.97 -6.30 8.81
C ILE A 178 9.93 -7.35 9.14
N ILE A 179 8.67 -6.91 9.15
CA ILE A 179 7.50 -7.74 9.43
C ILE A 179 6.56 -7.62 8.23
N ASP A 180 6.41 -8.72 7.48
CA ASP A 180 5.54 -8.74 6.29
C ASP A 180 4.49 -9.87 6.33
N GLY A 181 3.86 -10.12 5.20
CA GLY A 181 2.87 -11.19 5.06
C GLY A 181 3.41 -12.57 5.38
N SER A 182 4.68 -12.82 5.12
CA SER A 182 5.31 -14.12 5.28
C SER A 182 5.90 -14.37 6.68
N GLY A 183 6.19 -13.32 7.48
CA GLY A 183 6.76 -13.52 8.79
C GLY A 183 7.49 -12.33 9.40
N VAL A 184 8.51 -12.62 10.18
CA VAL A 184 9.39 -11.67 10.87
C VAL A 184 10.84 -12.00 10.53
N LEU A 185 11.56 -10.99 10.05
CA LEU A 185 13.01 -11.01 9.87
C LEU A 185 13.60 -10.01 10.85
N HIS A 186 14.55 -10.44 11.67
CA HIS A 186 15.19 -9.59 12.66
C HIS A 186 16.70 -9.86 12.72
N ASP A 187 17.46 -8.78 12.80
CA ASP A 187 18.89 -8.81 13.09
C ASP A 187 19.26 -7.58 13.92
N PRO A 188 19.70 -7.75 15.18
CA PRO A 188 19.94 -6.63 16.10
C PRO A 188 21.09 -5.72 15.66
N ILE A 189 22.02 -6.20 14.85
CA ILE A 189 23.11 -5.39 14.31
C ILE A 189 22.77 -4.68 13.00
N GLY A 190 21.57 -4.94 12.47
CA GLY A 190 21.07 -4.46 11.18
C GLY A 190 21.06 -5.58 10.13
N ILE A 191 19.92 -5.71 9.46
CA ILE A 191 19.73 -6.67 8.36
C ILE A 191 20.61 -6.27 7.17
N ASP A 192 21.23 -7.25 6.51
CA ASP A 192 22.05 -7.00 5.31
C ASP A 192 21.30 -6.16 4.28
N ARG A 193 21.80 -4.94 4.08
CA ARG A 193 21.14 -3.97 3.22
C ARG A 193 21.17 -4.37 1.74
N GLY A 194 22.23 -5.03 1.30
CA GLY A 194 22.33 -5.49 -0.08
C GLY A 194 21.24 -6.50 -0.41
N GLU A 195 20.97 -7.40 0.51
CA GLU A 195 19.92 -8.40 0.37
C GLU A 195 18.51 -7.78 0.47
N LEU A 196 18.31 -6.82 1.38
CA LEU A 196 17.04 -6.07 1.43
C LEU A 196 16.76 -5.33 0.13
N VAL A 197 17.77 -4.66 -0.42
CA VAL A 197 17.64 -3.95 -1.71
C VAL A 197 17.34 -4.92 -2.86
N ARG A 198 17.95 -6.12 -2.86
CA ARG A 198 17.62 -7.16 -3.83
C ARG A 198 16.14 -7.54 -3.75
N LEU A 199 15.67 -7.88 -2.55
CA LEU A 199 14.26 -8.25 -2.33
C LEU A 199 13.31 -7.12 -2.74
N ALA A 200 13.62 -5.87 -2.39
CA ALA A 200 12.81 -4.72 -2.74
C ALA A 200 12.70 -4.49 -4.26
N LYS A 201 13.81 -4.66 -4.99
CA LYS A 201 13.82 -4.57 -6.46
C LYS A 201 13.06 -5.71 -7.13
N GLU A 202 13.12 -6.91 -6.55
CA GLU A 202 12.43 -8.09 -7.03
C GLU A 202 10.99 -8.20 -6.55
N ARG A 203 10.54 -7.30 -5.68
CA ARG A 203 9.22 -7.33 -5.04
C ARG A 203 8.93 -8.69 -4.38
N ARG A 204 9.85 -9.15 -3.54
CA ARG A 204 9.76 -10.45 -2.86
C ARG A 204 9.72 -10.28 -1.36
N MET A 205 8.88 -11.08 -0.71
CA MET A 205 8.74 -11.13 0.75
C MET A 205 10.02 -11.60 1.44
N ILE A 206 10.14 -11.33 2.74
CA ILE A 206 11.29 -11.74 3.57
C ILE A 206 11.46 -13.26 3.67
N SER A 207 10.46 -14.06 3.34
CA SER A 207 10.61 -15.52 3.20
C SER A 207 11.72 -15.90 2.21
N HIS A 208 12.04 -15.02 1.26
CA HIS A 208 13.10 -15.21 0.27
C HIS A 208 14.45 -14.59 0.65
N PHE A 209 14.58 -14.07 1.88
CA PHE A 209 15.84 -13.54 2.38
C PHE A 209 16.86 -14.66 2.55
N ASP A 210 18.10 -14.40 2.13
CA ASP A 210 19.22 -15.33 2.34
C ASP A 210 19.65 -15.29 3.81
N VAL A 211 19.19 -16.29 4.58
CA VAL A 211 19.46 -16.38 6.01
C VAL A 211 20.95 -16.52 6.38
N SER A 212 21.81 -16.90 5.41
CA SER A 212 23.25 -16.97 5.65
C SER A 212 23.89 -15.59 5.89
N LYS A 213 23.17 -14.52 5.55
CA LYS A 213 23.56 -13.11 5.76
C LYS A 213 23.12 -12.53 7.10
N LEU A 214 22.42 -13.31 7.93
CA LEU A 214 22.10 -12.91 9.28
C LEU A 214 23.29 -13.06 10.22
N SER A 215 23.37 -12.17 11.20
CA SER A 215 24.29 -12.32 12.31
C SER A 215 23.93 -13.55 13.16
N PRO A 216 24.83 -13.99 14.07
CA PRO A 216 24.50 -15.10 14.97
C PRO A 216 23.28 -14.87 15.86
N GLU A 217 22.92 -13.63 16.11
CA GLU A 217 21.74 -13.22 16.90
C GLU A 217 20.52 -12.93 16.01
N GLY A 218 20.70 -12.89 14.69
CA GLY A 218 19.63 -12.69 13.73
C GLY A 218 18.77 -13.93 13.54
N TYR A 219 17.52 -13.73 13.18
CA TYR A 219 16.59 -14.82 12.91
C TYR A 219 15.51 -14.43 11.89
N ARG A 220 14.94 -15.46 11.28
CA ARG A 220 13.70 -15.36 10.50
C ARG A 220 12.71 -16.37 11.05
N VAL A 221 11.48 -15.90 11.34
CA VAL A 221 10.35 -16.76 11.75
C VAL A 221 9.22 -16.53 10.74
N LEU A 222 8.80 -17.58 10.05
CA LEU A 222 7.70 -17.54 9.09
C LEU A 222 6.35 -17.79 9.77
N VAL A 223 5.27 -17.40 9.12
CA VAL A 223 3.91 -17.54 9.68
C VAL A 223 3.48 -19.00 9.88
N GLU A 224 4.01 -19.92 9.07
CA GLU A 224 3.78 -21.36 9.17
C GLU A 224 4.64 -22.05 10.22
N ASP A 225 5.69 -21.40 10.72
CA ASP A 225 6.63 -22.00 11.68
C ASP A 225 5.97 -22.29 13.02
N ARG A 226 6.40 -23.39 13.63
CA ARG A 226 5.95 -23.83 14.97
C ARG A 226 7.14 -24.24 15.82
N ASN A 227 7.13 -23.81 17.09
CA ASN A 227 8.13 -24.16 18.08
C ASN A 227 9.57 -23.83 17.65
N VAL A 228 9.77 -22.66 17.07
CA VAL A 228 11.10 -22.16 16.67
C VAL A 228 11.82 -21.62 17.90
N THR A 229 13.04 -22.10 18.15
CA THR A 229 13.90 -21.54 19.19
C THR A 229 14.75 -20.42 18.61
N LEU A 230 14.58 -19.21 19.12
CA LEU A 230 15.41 -18.06 18.74
C LEU A 230 16.82 -18.15 19.32
N PRO A 231 17.80 -17.38 18.79
CA PRO A 231 19.15 -17.33 19.36
C PRO A 231 19.19 -16.96 20.85
N SER A 232 18.22 -16.19 21.31
CA SER A 232 18.04 -15.84 22.74
C SER A 232 17.61 -17.01 23.64
N GLY A 233 17.26 -18.16 23.08
CA GLY A 233 16.66 -19.29 23.77
C GLY A 233 15.13 -19.21 23.93
N GLN A 234 14.51 -18.11 23.51
CA GLN A 234 13.05 -17.99 23.52
C GLN A 234 12.44 -18.92 22.47
N VAL A 235 11.36 -19.61 22.84
CA VAL A 235 10.61 -20.47 21.92
C VAL A 235 9.38 -19.74 21.40
N ILE A 236 9.27 -19.61 20.08
CA ILE A 236 8.10 -19.09 19.38
C ILE A 236 7.22 -20.28 19.00
N THR A 237 6.12 -20.44 19.70
CA THR A 237 5.22 -21.59 19.51
C THR A 237 4.37 -21.46 18.25
N ASP A 238 4.06 -20.24 17.81
CA ASP A 238 3.22 -19.93 16.66
C ASP A 238 3.77 -18.70 15.92
N GLY A 239 4.29 -18.92 14.70
CA GLY A 239 4.86 -17.86 13.87
C GLY A 239 3.84 -16.80 13.44
N PHE A 240 2.59 -17.20 13.18
CA PHE A 240 1.53 -16.26 12.84
C PHE A 240 1.19 -15.33 14.02
N ALA A 241 1.02 -15.88 15.21
CA ALA A 241 0.77 -15.10 16.41
C ALA A 241 1.94 -14.16 16.73
N PHE A 242 3.18 -14.66 16.58
CA PHE A 242 4.39 -13.86 16.77
C PHE A 242 4.47 -12.70 15.76
N ARG A 243 4.28 -12.97 14.48
CA ARG A 243 4.28 -11.97 13.43
C ARG A 243 3.26 -10.84 13.71
N ASN A 244 2.10 -11.17 14.25
CA ASN A 244 1.06 -10.19 14.55
C ASN A 244 1.44 -9.22 15.69
N ARG A 245 2.39 -9.59 16.52
CA ARG A 245 2.81 -8.79 17.70
C ARG A 245 4.27 -8.36 17.66
N ALA A 246 5.04 -8.78 16.67
CA ALA A 246 6.49 -8.56 16.66
C ALA A 246 6.86 -7.06 16.71
N HIS A 247 6.09 -6.19 16.07
CA HIS A 247 6.31 -4.73 16.10
C HIS A 247 6.17 -4.12 17.51
N LEU A 248 5.48 -4.79 18.43
CA LEU A 248 5.35 -4.37 19.84
C LEU A 248 6.49 -4.94 20.72
N LEU A 249 7.13 -6.00 20.26
CA LEU A 249 8.15 -6.73 21.03
C LEU A 249 9.57 -6.32 20.66
N LEU A 250 9.79 -5.92 19.41
CA LEU A 250 11.08 -5.53 18.89
C LEU A 250 11.31 -4.03 19.12
N LYS A 251 12.47 -3.72 19.71
CA LYS A 251 12.82 -2.34 20.04
C LYS A 251 13.70 -1.72 18.95
N ALA A 252 13.42 -0.49 18.60
CA ALA A 252 14.21 0.35 17.72
C ALA A 252 13.96 1.82 18.04
N ASP A 253 14.77 2.71 17.49
CA ASP A 253 14.57 4.15 17.62
C ASP A 253 13.42 4.66 16.77
N LEU A 254 13.15 3.98 15.66
CA LEU A 254 12.17 4.35 14.65
C LEU A 254 11.27 3.16 14.31
N PHE A 255 9.96 3.39 14.27
CA PHE A 255 8.97 2.48 13.74
C PHE A 255 8.31 3.09 12.50
N VAL A 256 8.37 2.38 11.35
CA VAL A 256 7.78 2.84 10.08
C VAL A 256 6.74 1.83 9.60
N PRO A 257 5.44 2.14 9.73
CA PRO A 257 4.38 1.29 9.21
C PRO A 257 4.22 1.49 7.69
N CYS A 258 4.70 0.55 6.89
CA CYS A 258 4.61 0.56 5.42
C CYS A 258 3.60 -0.43 4.85
N GLY A 259 2.89 -1.17 5.67
CA GLY A 259 1.97 -2.19 5.18
C GLY A 259 0.91 -2.60 6.17
N GLY A 260 -0.20 -3.01 5.58
CA GLY A 260 -1.48 -3.24 6.18
C GLY A 260 -1.52 -4.23 7.33
N ARG A 261 -1.32 -3.70 8.51
CA ARG A 261 -1.78 -4.31 9.73
C ARG A 261 -2.81 -3.39 10.32
N PRO A 262 -4.09 -3.78 10.28
CA PRO A 262 -5.11 -3.06 11.03
C PRO A 262 -4.62 -2.91 12.48
N GLU A 263 -4.75 -1.70 13.01
CA GLU A 263 -4.42 -1.41 14.40
C GLU A 263 -2.96 -1.66 14.82
N SER A 264 -2.00 -1.56 13.89
CA SER A 264 -0.57 -1.62 14.21
C SER A 264 -0.19 -0.61 15.28
N ILE A 265 -0.79 0.57 15.22
CA ILE A 265 -0.71 1.63 16.24
C ILE A 265 -2.13 1.95 16.68
N ASN A 266 -2.39 1.89 17.97
CA ASN A 266 -3.68 2.18 18.57
C ASN A 266 -3.51 2.78 19.99
N ILE A 267 -4.63 3.09 20.67
CA ILE A 267 -4.61 3.72 22.00
C ILE A 267 -3.91 2.87 23.07
N SER A 268 -3.80 1.57 22.87
CA SER A 268 -3.25 0.63 23.84
C SER A 268 -1.77 0.26 23.60
N ASN A 269 -1.16 0.77 22.54
CA ASN A 269 0.25 0.48 22.21
C ASN A 269 1.01 1.69 21.67
#